data_9d7d5570260345eeb2b81223e08640dd
#
_entry.id   9d7d5570260345eeb2b81223e08640dd
#
_cell.length_a   1.000
_cell.length_b   1.000
_cell.length_c   1.000
_cell.angle_alpha   90.00
_cell.angle_beta   90.00
_cell.angle_gamma   90.00
#
_symmetry.space_group_name_H-M   'P 1'
#
loop_
_entity.id
_entity.type
_entity.pdbx_description
1 polymer ?
#
loop_
_entity_poly.entity_id
_entity_poly.type
_entity_poly.pdbx_seq_one_letter_code
_entity_poly.pdbx_strand_id
1 'polypeptide(L)'
;MVLTLYIDTIAIICCMSLIVLFFVSMFCNPFLRARRLKKWALQATEKEVDTTDTAAAPVSIVIPILEDAPELAATVEMMLQQEYAAPFRVILVADKGNALVERLSAENKDNKHMYCTFVPNSSRYMSRKKLTLTLGIKAADTDWVVILEPTCTPLSTKWLAALAPSLTTDN
;
A
#
# COMPACT_ATOMS: atom_id res chain seq x y z
N MET A 1 -43.50 -6.02 -45.52
CA MET A 1 -43.99 -5.31 -44.32
C MET A 1 -43.65 -6.01 -42.98
N VAL A 2 -43.92 -7.31 -42.83
CA VAL A 2 -43.58 -8.03 -41.57
C VAL A 2 -42.06 -8.17 -41.33
N LEU A 3 -41.28 -8.42 -42.39
CA LEU A 3 -39.81 -8.58 -42.30
C LEU A 3 -39.11 -7.29 -41.91
N THR A 4 -39.54 -6.14 -42.44
CA THR A 4 -39.00 -4.82 -42.06
C THR A 4 -39.27 -4.49 -40.60
N LEU A 5 -40.49 -4.76 -40.12
CA LEU A 5 -40.83 -4.57 -38.71
C LEU A 5 -39.97 -5.42 -37.75
N TYR A 6 -39.65 -6.65 -38.15
CA TYR A 6 -38.80 -7.57 -37.35
C TYR A 6 -37.32 -7.09 -37.33
N ILE A 7 -36.81 -6.57 -38.40
CA ILE A 7 -35.45 -6.00 -38.48
C ILE A 7 -35.35 -4.75 -37.60
N ASP A 8 -36.37 -3.87 -37.63
CA ASP A 8 -36.40 -2.65 -36.83
C ASP A 8 -36.43 -2.97 -35.32
N THR A 9 -37.23 -4.00 -34.90
CA THR A 9 -37.27 -4.40 -33.49
C THR A 9 -35.94 -4.98 -33.01
N ILE A 10 -35.23 -5.78 -33.82
CA ILE A 10 -33.89 -6.28 -33.49
C ILE A 10 -32.89 -5.15 -33.37
N ALA A 11 -32.92 -4.17 -34.27
CA ALA A 11 -32.06 -3.01 -34.22
C ALA A 11 -32.25 -2.19 -32.95
N ILE A 12 -33.48 -1.98 -32.54
CA ILE A 12 -33.80 -1.28 -31.27
C ILE A 12 -33.26 -2.05 -30.05
N ILE A 13 -33.44 -3.37 -29.99
CA ILE A 13 -32.93 -4.20 -28.90
C ILE A 13 -31.39 -4.15 -28.84
N CYS A 14 -30.71 -4.24 -29.98
CA CYS A 14 -29.26 -4.09 -30.05
C CYS A 14 -28.78 -2.71 -29.56
N CYS A 15 -29.42 -1.64 -29.99
CA CYS A 15 -29.09 -0.29 -29.53
C CYS A 15 -29.28 -0.14 -28.00
N MET A 16 -30.39 -0.64 -27.47
CA MET A 16 -30.63 -0.62 -26.02
C MET A 16 -29.57 -1.41 -25.24
N SER A 17 -29.17 -2.59 -25.73
CA SER A 17 -28.13 -3.39 -25.10
C SER A 17 -26.77 -2.70 -25.10
N LEU A 18 -26.40 -2.03 -26.19
CA LEU A 18 -25.17 -1.24 -26.28
C LEU A 18 -25.17 -0.05 -25.31
N ILE A 19 -26.29 0.64 -25.16
CA ILE A 19 -26.44 1.73 -24.18
C ILE A 19 -26.25 1.22 -22.75
N VAL A 20 -26.88 0.08 -22.40
CA VAL A 20 -26.71 -0.54 -21.07
C VAL A 20 -25.25 -0.94 -20.83
N LEU A 21 -24.59 -1.58 -21.80
CA LEU A 21 -23.18 -1.93 -21.72
C LEU A 21 -22.27 -0.71 -21.55
N PHE A 22 -22.58 0.39 -22.25
CA PHE A 22 -21.86 1.65 -22.09
C PHE A 22 -21.98 2.22 -20.67
N PHE A 23 -23.17 2.22 -20.10
CA PHE A 23 -23.37 2.67 -18.72
C PHE A 23 -22.67 1.76 -17.71
N VAL A 24 -22.73 0.44 -17.87
CA VAL A 24 -22.01 -0.52 -17.03
C VAL A 24 -20.51 -0.30 -17.13
N SER A 25 -19.97 -0.12 -18.34
CA SER A 25 -18.55 0.18 -18.57
C SER A 25 -18.13 1.49 -17.89
N MET A 26 -18.97 2.52 -17.95
CA MET A 26 -18.70 3.78 -17.28
C MET A 26 -18.65 3.65 -15.76
N PHE A 27 -19.53 2.85 -15.15
CA PHE A 27 -19.51 2.57 -13.71
C PHE A 27 -18.33 1.70 -13.27
N CYS A 28 -17.92 0.75 -14.11
CA CYS A 28 -16.77 -0.14 -13.85
C CYS A 28 -15.43 0.51 -14.19
N ASN A 29 -15.40 1.74 -14.70
CA ASN A 29 -14.18 2.39 -15.13
C ASN A 29 -13.29 2.72 -13.92
N PRO A 30 -12.07 2.12 -13.82
CA PRO A 30 -11.14 2.34 -12.71
C PRO A 30 -10.68 3.80 -12.61
N PHE A 31 -10.76 4.56 -13.71
CA PHE A 31 -10.38 5.97 -13.75
C PHE A 31 -11.31 6.87 -12.92
N LEU A 32 -12.60 6.56 -12.86
CA LEU A 32 -13.56 7.27 -12.00
C LEU A 32 -13.33 6.94 -10.52
N ARG A 33 -12.93 5.71 -10.20
CA ARG A 33 -12.50 5.32 -8.86
C ARG A 33 -11.23 6.05 -8.44
N ALA A 34 -10.24 6.16 -9.31
CA ALA A 34 -9.00 6.87 -9.03
C ALA A 34 -9.24 8.37 -8.74
N ARG A 35 -10.16 9.02 -9.45
CA ARG A 35 -10.56 10.41 -9.16
C ARG A 35 -11.23 10.57 -7.79
N ARG A 36 -12.06 9.61 -7.37
CA ARG A 36 -12.64 9.60 -6.02
C ARG A 36 -11.59 9.40 -4.95
N LEU A 37 -10.67 8.46 -5.15
CA LEU A 37 -9.56 8.22 -4.22
C LEU A 37 -8.66 9.44 -4.10
N LYS A 38 -8.37 10.15 -5.20
CA LYS A 38 -7.60 11.40 -5.17
C LYS A 38 -8.33 12.51 -4.40
N LYS A 39 -9.64 12.63 -4.55
CA LYS A 39 -10.45 13.57 -3.75
C LYS A 39 -10.42 13.22 -2.25
N TRP A 40 -10.53 11.95 -1.91
CA TRP A 40 -10.47 11.49 -0.52
C TRP A 40 -9.08 11.68 0.09
N ALA A 41 -8.01 11.43 -0.69
CA ALA A 41 -6.64 11.69 -0.26
C ALA A 41 -6.40 13.18 0.03
N LEU A 42 -6.90 14.08 -0.83
CA LEU A 42 -6.79 15.52 -0.62
C LEU A 42 -7.60 15.99 0.61
N GLN A 43 -8.81 15.47 0.81
CA GLN A 43 -9.64 15.78 2.00
C GLN A 43 -9.03 15.22 3.30
N ALA A 44 -8.35 14.06 3.24
CA ALA A 44 -7.63 13.51 4.39
C ALA A 44 -6.40 14.35 4.74
N THR A 45 -5.77 15.00 3.77
CA THR A 45 -4.63 15.90 3.99
C THR A 45 -5.06 17.24 4.61
N GLU A 46 -6.27 17.72 4.28
CA GLU A 46 -6.83 18.97 4.83
C GLU A 46 -7.45 18.77 6.23
N LYS A 47 -7.85 17.57 6.58
CA LYS A 47 -8.33 17.26 7.91
C LYS A 47 -7.09 17.16 8.81
N GLU A 48 -6.77 18.25 9.50
CA GLU A 48 -5.84 18.22 10.63
C GLU A 48 -6.30 17.08 11.55
N VAL A 49 -5.51 15.99 11.56
CA VAL A 49 -5.83 14.81 12.38
C VAL A 49 -5.67 15.28 13.82
N ASP A 50 -6.81 15.52 14.44
CA ASP A 50 -6.88 15.78 15.88
C ASP A 50 -6.41 14.48 16.57
N THR A 51 -5.11 14.39 16.84
CA THR A 51 -4.42 13.20 17.32
C THR A 51 -4.65 12.97 18.82
N THR A 52 -5.56 13.73 19.43
CA THR A 52 -5.65 13.81 20.89
C THR A 52 -6.41 12.66 21.55
N ASP A 53 -7.15 11.80 20.81
CA ASP A 53 -8.05 10.84 21.49
C ASP A 53 -8.11 9.41 20.92
N THR A 54 -7.31 9.05 19.92
CA THR A 54 -7.31 7.68 19.42
C THR A 54 -6.10 6.94 19.99
N ALA A 55 -6.34 5.90 20.80
CA ALA A 55 -5.28 5.02 21.31
C ALA A 55 -4.50 4.44 20.12
N ALA A 56 -3.29 4.94 19.91
CA ALA A 56 -2.43 4.47 18.83
C ALA A 56 -2.02 3.01 19.10
N ALA A 57 -2.22 2.12 18.14
CA ALA A 57 -1.81 0.72 18.25
C ALA A 57 -0.36 0.53 17.76
N PRO A 58 0.42 -0.38 18.36
CA PRO A 58 1.74 -0.73 17.85
C PRO A 58 1.66 -1.26 16.41
N VAL A 59 2.61 -0.85 15.53
CA VAL A 59 2.57 -1.18 14.11
C VAL A 59 3.94 -1.55 13.55
N SER A 60 3.98 -2.59 12.71
CA SER A 60 5.17 -2.94 11.93
C SER A 60 4.98 -2.53 10.46
N ILE A 61 5.93 -1.82 9.90
CA ILE A 61 5.93 -1.35 8.51
C ILE A 61 6.88 -2.24 7.72
N VAL A 62 6.33 -3.06 6.84
CA VAL A 62 7.11 -4.00 6.00
C VAL A 62 7.35 -3.38 4.64
N ILE A 63 8.61 -3.24 4.27
CA ILE A 63 9.04 -2.73 2.96
C ILE A 63 9.72 -3.88 2.19
N PRO A 64 9.01 -4.54 1.25
CA PRO A 64 9.56 -5.61 0.43
C PRO A 64 10.38 -5.03 -0.73
N ILE A 65 11.67 -5.31 -0.78
CA ILE A 65 12.58 -4.80 -1.80
C ILE A 65 12.89 -5.93 -2.77
N LEU A 66 12.31 -5.87 -3.96
CA LEU A 66 12.44 -6.88 -5.02
C LEU A 66 13.36 -6.44 -6.15
N GLU A 67 13.43 -5.13 -6.36
CA GLU A 67 14.20 -4.47 -7.41
C GLU A 67 14.96 -3.28 -6.81
N ASP A 68 15.89 -2.74 -7.55
CA ASP A 68 16.62 -1.54 -7.14
C ASP A 68 15.65 -0.34 -7.03
N ALA A 69 15.61 0.25 -5.85
CA ALA A 69 14.78 1.40 -5.54
C ALA A 69 15.67 2.55 -5.07
N PRO A 70 16.09 3.46 -5.94
CA PRO A 70 16.97 4.57 -5.58
C PRO A 70 16.38 5.48 -4.49
N GLU A 71 15.05 5.54 -4.42
CA GLU A 71 14.30 6.36 -3.46
C GLU A 71 14.19 5.70 -2.06
N LEU A 72 14.61 4.44 -1.92
CA LEU A 72 14.48 3.67 -0.68
C LEU A 72 15.13 4.37 0.51
N ALA A 73 16.31 4.98 0.32
CA ALA A 73 17.01 5.66 1.40
C ALA A 73 16.19 6.82 1.97
N ALA A 74 15.61 7.65 1.09
CA ALA A 74 14.74 8.76 1.50
C ALA A 74 13.43 8.25 2.15
N THR A 75 12.87 7.16 1.64
CA THR A 75 11.69 6.52 2.21
C THR A 75 11.95 6.00 3.62
N VAL A 76 13.08 5.33 3.84
CA VAL A 76 13.48 4.81 5.15
C VAL A 76 13.73 5.96 6.13
N GLU A 77 14.46 7.00 5.72
CA GLU A 77 14.71 8.17 6.55
C GLU A 77 13.41 8.83 7.00
N MET A 78 12.49 9.08 6.06
CA MET A 78 11.19 9.67 6.37
C MET A 78 10.34 8.76 7.28
N MET A 79 10.45 7.43 7.13
CA MET A 79 9.78 6.48 8.01
C MET A 79 10.34 6.45 9.42
N LEU A 80 11.64 6.60 9.59
CA LEU A 80 12.27 6.65 10.91
C LEU A 80 12.00 7.96 11.65
N GLN A 81 11.63 9.03 10.92
CA GLN A 81 11.26 10.33 11.47
C GLN A 81 9.76 10.47 11.78
N GLN A 82 8.97 9.39 11.69
CA GLN A 82 7.54 9.47 11.97
C GLN A 82 7.23 9.83 13.42
N GLU A 83 6.36 10.81 13.60
CA GLU A 83 5.79 11.19 14.90
C GLU A 83 4.58 10.31 15.21
N TYR A 84 4.81 9.23 15.98
CA TYR A 84 3.77 8.27 16.30
C TYR A 84 3.74 7.98 17.80
N ALA A 85 2.53 7.98 18.40
CA ALA A 85 2.36 7.87 19.84
C ALA A 85 2.60 6.45 20.39
N ALA A 86 2.49 5.42 19.55
CA ALA A 86 2.76 4.03 19.92
C ALA A 86 4.08 3.52 19.36
N PRO A 87 4.62 2.41 19.85
CA PRO A 87 5.79 1.78 19.26
C PRO A 87 5.56 1.40 17.79
N PHE A 88 6.55 1.69 16.94
CA PHE A 88 6.53 1.22 15.56
C PHE A 88 7.91 0.67 15.16
N ARG A 89 7.91 -0.18 14.14
CA ARG A 89 9.14 -0.77 13.59
C ARG A 89 9.08 -0.81 12.06
N VAL A 90 10.16 -0.38 11.41
CA VAL A 90 10.36 -0.48 9.97
C VAL A 90 11.16 -1.74 9.66
N ILE A 91 10.59 -2.63 8.86
CA ILE A 91 11.17 -3.94 8.52
C ILE A 91 11.50 -3.95 7.03
N LEU A 92 12.78 -3.90 6.71
CA LEU A 92 13.27 -4.03 5.33
C LEU A 92 13.48 -5.51 5.00
N VAL A 93 12.92 -5.96 3.88
CA VAL A 93 13.10 -7.34 3.42
C VAL A 93 13.67 -7.31 2.01
N ALA A 94 14.90 -7.75 1.86
CA ALA A 94 15.62 -7.73 0.59
C ALA A 94 16.29 -9.07 0.28
N ASP A 95 16.80 -9.21 -0.92
CA ASP A 95 17.68 -10.29 -1.29
C ASP A 95 19.04 -10.14 -0.60
N LYS A 96 19.64 -11.27 -0.23
CA LYS A 96 21.00 -11.27 0.29
C LYS A 96 21.97 -10.74 -0.77
N GLY A 97 22.80 -9.77 -0.38
CA GLY A 97 23.72 -9.07 -1.29
C GLY A 97 23.17 -7.78 -1.89
N ASN A 98 22.00 -7.31 -1.45
CA ASN A 98 21.52 -5.97 -1.81
C ASN A 98 22.34 -4.92 -1.06
N ALA A 99 23.30 -4.31 -1.78
CA ALA A 99 24.29 -3.38 -1.20
C ALA A 99 23.64 -2.15 -0.52
N LEU A 100 22.51 -1.66 -1.05
CA LEU A 100 21.81 -0.52 -0.48
C LEU A 100 21.21 -0.87 0.88
N VAL A 101 20.55 -2.04 0.99
CA VAL A 101 19.94 -2.48 2.26
C VAL A 101 20.99 -2.86 3.29
N GLU A 102 22.08 -3.48 2.86
CA GLU A 102 23.22 -3.78 3.75
C GLU A 102 23.84 -2.50 4.31
N ARG A 103 24.00 -1.46 3.49
CA ARG A 103 24.48 -0.14 3.94
C ARG A 103 23.49 0.50 4.91
N LEU A 104 22.20 0.57 4.56
CA LEU A 104 21.15 1.13 5.44
C LEU A 104 21.08 0.38 6.78
N SER A 105 21.26 -0.94 6.75
CA SER A 105 21.30 -1.78 7.95
C SER A 105 22.51 -1.47 8.83
N ALA A 106 23.66 -1.21 8.23
CA ALA A 106 24.88 -0.85 8.95
C ALA A 106 24.79 0.57 9.55
N GLU A 107 24.27 1.54 8.79
CA GLU A 107 24.07 2.92 9.23
C GLU A 107 23.06 3.05 10.38
N ASN A 108 22.05 2.19 10.41
CA ASN A 108 20.97 2.21 11.41
C ASN A 108 21.03 1.04 12.40
N LYS A 109 22.19 0.44 12.62
CA LYS A 109 22.34 -0.75 13.47
C LYS A 109 21.84 -0.57 14.90
N ASP A 110 22.00 0.62 15.46
CA ASP A 110 21.60 0.95 16.83
C ASP A 110 20.17 1.52 16.92
N ASN A 111 19.50 1.67 15.79
CA ASN A 111 18.15 2.20 15.73
C ASN A 111 17.11 1.11 16.02
N LYS A 112 16.44 1.21 17.18
CA LYS A 112 15.43 0.25 17.62
C LYS A 112 14.18 0.19 16.71
N HIS A 113 13.96 1.23 15.92
CA HIS A 113 12.83 1.30 14.99
C HIS A 113 13.10 0.62 13.65
N MET A 114 14.32 0.13 13.40
CA MET A 114 14.67 -0.51 12.13
C MET A 114 15.10 -1.95 12.31
N TYR A 115 14.63 -2.82 11.43
CA TYR A 115 15.04 -4.21 11.34
C TYR A 115 15.20 -4.63 9.88
N CYS A 116 16.27 -5.33 9.57
CA CYS A 116 16.53 -5.86 8.22
C CYS A 116 16.54 -7.39 8.23
N THR A 117 15.87 -8.00 7.28
CA THR A 117 15.92 -9.44 7.05
C THR A 117 16.15 -9.74 5.58
N PHE A 118 16.81 -10.87 5.30
CA PHE A 118 17.22 -11.22 3.95
C PHE A 118 16.58 -12.51 3.49
N VAL A 119 16.16 -12.51 2.21
CA VAL A 119 15.59 -13.69 1.56
C VAL A 119 16.70 -14.69 1.23
N PRO A 120 16.59 -15.95 1.64
CA PRO A 120 17.58 -16.97 1.29
C PRO A 120 17.52 -17.31 -0.22
N ASN A 121 18.68 -17.57 -0.82
CA ASN A 121 18.80 -17.86 -2.27
C ASN A 121 18.20 -19.21 -2.71
N SER A 122 17.80 -20.07 -1.76
CA SER A 122 17.40 -21.47 -2.02
C SER A 122 15.92 -21.69 -2.30
N SER A 123 15.08 -20.65 -2.33
CA SER A 123 13.63 -20.82 -2.49
C SER A 123 13.22 -20.92 -3.96
N ARG A 124 13.22 -22.15 -4.50
CA ARG A 124 12.83 -22.41 -5.90
C ARG A 124 11.33 -22.52 -6.15
N TYR A 125 10.51 -22.66 -5.11
CA TYR A 125 9.11 -23.05 -5.23
C TYR A 125 8.08 -21.94 -4.90
N MET A 126 8.52 -20.77 -4.46
CA MET A 126 7.64 -19.68 -4.10
C MET A 126 7.97 -18.42 -4.90
N SER A 127 6.93 -17.68 -5.29
CA SER A 127 7.14 -16.34 -5.87
C SER A 127 7.98 -15.50 -4.90
N ARG A 128 9.03 -14.83 -5.42
CA ARG A 128 9.91 -13.95 -4.64
C ARG A 128 9.10 -12.94 -3.83
N LYS A 129 8.12 -12.29 -4.45
CA LYS A 129 7.23 -11.32 -3.79
C LYS A 129 6.50 -11.95 -2.60
N LYS A 130 5.95 -13.15 -2.76
CA LYS A 130 5.26 -13.86 -1.65
C LYS A 130 6.23 -14.18 -0.52
N LEU A 131 7.43 -14.68 -0.84
CA LEU A 131 8.43 -15.03 0.16
C LEU A 131 8.90 -13.80 0.93
N THR A 132 9.21 -12.71 0.24
CA THR A 132 9.64 -11.44 0.84
C THR A 132 8.57 -10.91 1.80
N LEU A 133 7.30 -10.87 1.37
CA LEU A 133 6.18 -10.48 2.22
C LEU A 133 6.00 -11.43 3.42
N THR A 134 6.09 -12.74 3.21
CA THR A 134 5.97 -13.73 4.29
C THR A 134 7.05 -13.56 5.34
N LEU A 135 8.29 -13.30 4.93
CA LEU A 135 9.39 -13.04 5.86
C LEU A 135 9.20 -11.74 6.63
N GLY A 136 8.76 -10.68 5.95
CA GLY A 136 8.46 -9.41 6.59
C GLY A 136 7.36 -9.53 7.65
N ILE A 137 6.25 -10.19 7.31
CA ILE A 137 5.14 -10.43 8.25
C ILE A 137 5.59 -11.31 9.42
N LYS A 138 6.42 -12.33 9.19
CA LYS A 138 6.97 -13.17 10.27
C LYS A 138 7.97 -12.44 11.16
N ALA A 139 8.62 -11.41 10.66
CA ALA A 139 9.52 -10.56 11.42
C ALA A 139 8.80 -9.47 12.22
N ALA A 140 7.53 -9.24 11.91
CA ALA A 140 6.68 -8.32 12.67
C ALA A 140 6.37 -8.88 14.05
N ASP A 141 6.44 -8.03 15.05
CA ASP A 141 6.17 -8.32 16.46
C ASP A 141 4.92 -7.59 16.99
N THR A 142 4.13 -7.02 16.08
CA THR A 142 2.91 -6.28 16.38
C THR A 142 1.71 -6.89 15.66
N ASP A 143 0.51 -6.66 16.18
CA ASP A 143 -0.74 -7.17 15.61
C ASP A 143 -1.09 -6.49 14.27
N TRP A 144 -0.62 -5.26 14.08
CA TRP A 144 -0.85 -4.50 12.86
C TRP A 144 0.40 -4.46 11.98
N VAL A 145 0.21 -4.81 10.71
CA VAL A 145 1.28 -4.76 9.70
C VAL A 145 0.84 -3.91 8.54
N VAL A 146 1.61 -2.87 8.26
CA VAL A 146 1.45 -2.01 7.08
C VAL A 146 2.49 -2.41 6.04
N ILE A 147 2.06 -2.69 4.82
CA ILE A 147 2.96 -2.99 3.71
C ILE A 147 3.15 -1.73 2.88
N LEU A 148 4.39 -1.28 2.76
CA LEU A 148 4.76 -0.10 1.99
C LEU A 148 5.67 -0.50 0.83
N GLU A 149 5.38 -0.04 -0.38
CA GLU A 149 6.28 -0.24 -1.52
C GLU A 149 7.50 0.69 -1.41
N PRO A 150 8.71 0.24 -1.82
CA PRO A 150 9.95 1.02 -1.66
C PRO A 150 9.96 2.35 -2.41
N THR A 151 9.10 2.50 -3.42
CA THR A 151 8.91 3.73 -4.21
C THR A 151 7.91 4.72 -3.59
N CYS A 152 7.25 4.34 -2.50
CA CYS A 152 6.24 5.15 -1.82
C CYS A 152 6.86 5.88 -0.65
N THR A 153 7.22 7.13 -0.82
CA THR A 153 7.71 7.99 0.27
C THR A 153 6.54 8.75 0.91
N PRO A 154 6.39 8.68 2.24
CA PRO A 154 5.40 9.49 2.95
C PRO A 154 5.63 10.99 2.72
N LEU A 155 4.56 11.75 2.63
CA LEU A 155 4.62 13.19 2.42
C LEU A 155 4.82 13.98 3.73
N SER A 156 4.67 13.34 4.89
CA SER A 156 4.68 14.00 6.20
C SER A 156 5.18 13.06 7.29
N THR A 157 5.80 13.62 8.32
CA THR A 157 6.17 12.91 9.56
C THR A 157 4.96 12.44 10.37
N LYS A 158 3.76 12.95 10.07
CA LYS A 158 2.49 12.55 10.70
C LYS A 158 1.70 11.50 9.91
N TRP A 159 2.29 10.94 8.83
CA TRP A 159 1.60 9.96 7.99
C TRP A 159 1.15 8.73 8.77
N LEU A 160 1.99 8.21 9.67
CA LEU A 160 1.66 7.05 10.49
C LEU A 160 0.57 7.38 11.52
N ALA A 161 0.58 8.57 12.10
CA ALA A 161 -0.46 9.06 12.99
C ALA A 161 -1.81 9.19 12.27
N ALA A 162 -1.82 9.58 11.00
CA ALA A 162 -3.03 9.64 10.18
C ALA A 162 -3.63 8.25 9.88
N LEU A 163 -2.85 7.17 9.96
CA LEU A 163 -3.32 5.79 9.83
C LEU A 163 -3.90 5.23 11.14
N ALA A 164 -3.56 5.80 12.29
CA ALA A 164 -3.95 5.29 13.62
C ALA A 164 -5.46 4.99 13.75
N PRO A 165 -6.38 5.85 13.28
CA PRO A 165 -7.83 5.58 13.36
C PRO A 165 -8.26 4.34 12.58
N SER A 166 -7.50 3.93 11.57
CA SER A 166 -7.77 2.73 10.77
C SER A 166 -7.18 1.45 11.38
N LEU A 167 -6.31 1.59 12.38
CA LEU A 167 -5.65 0.49 13.07
C LEU A 167 -6.37 0.10 14.38
N THR A 168 -7.44 0.77 14.73
CA THR A 168 -8.30 0.37 15.85
C THR A 168 -9.30 -0.67 15.36
N THR A 169 -9.32 -1.84 15.98
CA THR A 169 -10.40 -2.81 15.83
C THR A 169 -11.61 -2.30 16.60
N ASP A 170 -12.68 -1.96 15.86
CA ASP A 170 -14.01 -1.94 16.48
C ASP A 170 -14.31 -3.38 16.95
N ASN A 171 -14.25 -3.59 18.23
CA ASN A 171 -14.76 -4.80 18.90
C ASN A 171 -16.26 -4.69 19.07
#